data_de1ed8dec904196bd6f632089aaa8e20
#
_entry.id   de1ed8dec904196bd6f632089aaa8e20
#
_cell.length_a   1.000
_cell.length_b   1.000
_cell.length_c   1.000
_cell.angle_alpha   90.00
_cell.angle_beta   90.00
_cell.angle_gamma   90.00
#
_symmetry.space_group_name_H-M   'P 1'
#
loop_
_entity.id
_entity.type
_entity.pdbx_description
1 polymer ?
#
loop_
_entity_poly.entity_id
_entity_poly.type
_entity_poly.pdbx_seq_one_letter_code
_entity_poly.pdbx_strand_id
1 'polypeptide(L)'
;MAITNHVYSPSVILFSKAVFDKLDPAYQTALMEAAAEAADYERSCCEDNEVAQISEMEEKGLQVTYPDVTEFQAAMAPVYEKYAPQFGQENIDAIVNYQY
;
A
#
# COMPACT_ATOMS: atom_id res chain seq x y z
N MET A 1 4.24 9.10 -18.47
CA MET A 1 4.14 8.71 -17.04
C MET A 1 5.11 7.56 -16.79
N ALA A 2 5.86 7.57 -15.70
CA ALA A 2 6.74 6.45 -15.33
C ALA A 2 6.08 5.65 -14.19
N ILE A 3 5.96 4.35 -14.36
CA ILE A 3 5.44 3.43 -13.33
C ILE A 3 6.62 3.00 -12.46
N THR A 4 6.79 3.68 -11.36
CA THR A 4 7.94 3.49 -10.45
C THR A 4 7.60 2.75 -9.16
N ASN A 5 6.30 2.63 -8.83
CA ASN A 5 5.80 1.98 -7.60
C ASN A 5 6.54 2.41 -6.33
N HIS A 6 6.92 3.71 -6.25
CA HIS A 6 7.77 4.24 -5.18
C HIS A 6 7.01 4.65 -3.92
N VAL A 7 5.69 4.61 -3.94
CA VAL A 7 4.85 4.94 -2.78
C VAL A 7 3.83 3.83 -2.56
N TYR A 8 3.76 3.35 -1.34
CA TYR A 8 2.66 2.52 -0.87
C TYR A 8 1.80 3.36 0.09
N SER A 9 0.52 3.53 -0.23
CA SER A 9 -0.42 4.38 0.53
C SER A 9 -1.53 3.54 1.16
N PRO A 10 -1.24 2.83 2.26
CA PRO A 10 -2.25 2.01 2.91
C PRO A 10 -3.32 2.88 3.57
N SER A 11 -4.57 2.46 3.45
CA SER A 11 -5.69 3.01 4.20
C SER A 11 -6.14 2.03 5.28
N VAL A 12 -6.61 2.54 6.40
CA VAL A 12 -7.09 1.71 7.51
C VAL A 12 -8.54 2.07 7.86
N ILE A 13 -9.33 1.04 8.16
CA ILE A 13 -10.67 1.23 8.72
C ILE A 13 -10.52 1.33 10.23
N LEU A 14 -10.93 2.47 10.80
CA LEU A 14 -10.86 2.71 12.23
C LEU A 14 -12.27 2.82 12.83
N PHE A 15 -12.44 2.17 13.97
CA PHE A 15 -13.66 2.28 14.75
C PHE A 15 -13.33 2.57 16.21
N SER A 16 -14.14 3.39 16.88
CA SER A 16 -13.92 3.70 18.30
C SER A 16 -14.11 2.47 19.15
N LYS A 17 -13.06 2.03 19.85
CA LYS A 17 -13.14 0.89 20.77
C LYS A 17 -14.20 1.10 21.87
N ALA A 18 -14.30 2.31 22.41
CA ALA A 18 -15.28 2.62 23.45
C ALA A 18 -16.75 2.53 22.97
N VAL A 19 -16.99 2.72 21.66
CA VAL A 19 -18.30 2.52 21.05
C VAL A 19 -18.48 1.04 20.69
N PHE A 20 -17.48 0.41 20.10
CA PHE A 20 -17.50 -1.00 19.72
C PHE A 20 -17.85 -1.92 20.90
N ASP A 21 -17.20 -1.70 22.05
CA ASP A 21 -17.39 -2.51 23.25
C ASP A 21 -18.83 -2.42 23.85
N LYS A 22 -19.59 -1.40 23.44
CA LYS A 22 -20.99 -1.23 23.87
C LYS A 22 -22.01 -1.83 22.93
N LEU A 23 -21.57 -2.30 21.76
CA LEU A 23 -22.44 -2.96 20.81
C LEU A 23 -22.77 -4.37 21.27
N ASP A 24 -23.95 -4.85 20.89
CA ASP A 24 -24.27 -6.25 21.02
C ASP A 24 -23.24 -7.13 20.28
N PRO A 25 -22.83 -8.30 20.83
CA PRO A 25 -21.86 -9.17 20.21
C PRO A 25 -22.15 -9.52 18.73
N ALA A 26 -23.41 -9.63 18.36
CA ALA A 26 -23.79 -9.88 16.97
C ALA A 26 -23.40 -8.72 16.04
N TYR A 27 -23.53 -7.47 16.50
CA TYR A 27 -23.09 -6.30 15.73
C TYR A 27 -21.58 -6.16 15.70
N GLN A 28 -20.89 -6.54 16.78
CA GLN A 28 -19.42 -6.56 16.80
C GLN A 28 -18.89 -7.53 15.75
N THR A 29 -19.44 -8.73 15.68
CA THR A 29 -19.07 -9.75 14.68
C THR A 29 -19.35 -9.24 13.27
N ALA A 30 -20.57 -8.74 13.01
CA ALA A 30 -20.94 -8.23 11.70
C ALA A 30 -20.03 -7.08 11.21
N LEU A 31 -19.63 -6.17 12.11
CA LEU A 31 -18.70 -5.09 11.77
C LEU A 31 -17.30 -5.60 11.42
N MET A 32 -16.80 -6.60 12.13
CA MET A 32 -15.49 -7.19 11.84
C MET A 32 -15.49 -7.93 10.50
N GLU A 33 -16.55 -8.70 10.23
CA GLU A 33 -16.72 -9.43 8.97
C GLU A 33 -16.86 -8.45 7.80
N ALA A 34 -17.71 -7.43 7.93
CA ALA A 34 -17.89 -6.40 6.90
C ALA A 34 -16.60 -5.60 6.63
N ALA A 35 -15.81 -5.30 7.66
CA ALA A 35 -14.54 -4.60 7.50
C ALA A 35 -13.51 -5.45 6.74
N ALA A 36 -13.44 -6.76 7.00
CA ALA A 36 -12.57 -7.67 6.29
C ALA A 36 -12.97 -7.78 4.80
N GLU A 37 -14.26 -8.01 4.54
CA GLU A 37 -14.80 -8.09 3.17
C GLU A 37 -14.58 -6.78 2.40
N ALA A 38 -14.82 -5.63 3.04
CA ALA A 38 -14.61 -4.33 2.43
C ALA A 38 -13.14 -4.10 2.08
N ALA A 39 -12.19 -4.55 2.92
CA ALA A 39 -10.77 -4.42 2.65
C ALA A 39 -10.33 -5.27 1.46
N ASP A 40 -10.83 -6.49 1.33
CA ASP A 40 -10.53 -7.36 0.19
C ASP A 40 -11.16 -6.84 -1.11
N TYR A 41 -12.39 -6.35 -1.04
CA TYR A 41 -13.07 -5.73 -2.18
C TYR A 41 -12.34 -4.47 -2.66
N GLU A 42 -11.91 -3.61 -1.73
CA GLU A 42 -11.18 -2.38 -2.07
C GLU A 42 -9.86 -2.68 -2.78
N ARG A 43 -9.08 -3.66 -2.30
CA ARG A 43 -7.83 -4.07 -2.97
C ARG A 43 -8.07 -4.52 -4.41
N SER A 44 -9.07 -5.38 -4.63
CA SER A 44 -9.42 -5.82 -5.98
C SER A 44 -9.83 -4.64 -6.87
N CYS A 45 -10.63 -3.71 -6.35
CA CYS A 45 -11.02 -2.51 -7.08
C CYS A 45 -9.82 -1.63 -7.44
N CYS A 46 -8.86 -1.46 -6.54
CA CYS A 46 -7.64 -0.68 -6.81
C CYS A 46 -6.80 -1.33 -7.90
N GLU A 47 -6.57 -2.64 -7.83
CA GLU A 47 -5.80 -3.39 -8.82
C GLU A 47 -6.45 -3.31 -10.22
N ASP A 48 -7.75 -3.60 -10.32
CA ASP A 48 -8.50 -3.54 -11.57
C ASP A 48 -8.51 -2.13 -12.17
N ASN A 49 -8.71 -1.11 -11.33
CA ASN A 49 -8.73 0.28 -11.77
C ASN A 49 -7.36 0.76 -12.23
N GLU A 50 -6.27 0.35 -11.59
CA GLU A 50 -4.92 0.75 -11.99
C GLU A 50 -4.63 0.30 -13.43
N VAL A 51 -4.90 -0.96 -13.74
CA VAL A 51 -4.70 -1.52 -15.09
C VAL A 51 -5.57 -0.79 -16.13
N ALA A 52 -6.84 -0.60 -15.81
CA ALA A 52 -7.78 0.05 -16.71
C ALA A 52 -7.40 1.52 -16.97
N GLN A 53 -7.00 2.25 -15.94
CA GLN A 53 -6.61 3.66 -16.05
C GLN A 53 -5.31 3.86 -16.83
N ILE A 54 -4.33 2.99 -16.67
CA ILE A 54 -3.09 3.02 -17.46
C ILE A 54 -3.43 2.85 -18.95
N SER A 55 -4.24 1.84 -19.27
CA SER A 55 -4.68 1.60 -20.65
C SER A 55 -5.43 2.79 -21.25
N GLU A 56 -6.36 3.37 -20.50
CA GLU A 56 -7.12 4.56 -20.95
C GLU A 56 -6.21 5.77 -21.18
N MET A 57 -5.20 5.96 -20.34
CA MET A 57 -4.23 7.04 -20.51
C MET A 57 -3.38 6.86 -21.77
N GLU A 58 -2.96 5.64 -22.08
CA GLU A 58 -2.20 5.32 -23.29
C GLU A 58 -3.04 5.55 -24.54
N GLU A 59 -4.32 5.15 -24.55
CA GLU A 59 -5.25 5.42 -25.63
C GLU A 59 -5.46 6.93 -25.89
N LYS A 60 -5.35 7.74 -24.84
CA LYS A 60 -5.40 9.20 -24.91
C LYS A 60 -4.06 9.85 -25.31
N GLY A 61 -3.06 9.06 -25.62
CA GLY A 61 -1.75 9.51 -26.11
C GLY A 61 -0.71 9.75 -25.02
N LEU A 62 -0.94 9.35 -23.77
CA LEU A 62 0.07 9.43 -22.73
C LEU A 62 1.13 8.33 -22.96
N GLN A 63 2.39 8.73 -23.00
CA GLN A 63 3.48 7.76 -23.02
C GLN A 63 3.71 7.18 -21.61
N VAL A 64 3.56 5.87 -21.48
CA VAL A 64 3.84 5.13 -20.24
C VAL A 64 5.17 4.40 -20.36
N THR A 65 5.99 4.46 -19.32
CA THR A 65 7.28 3.80 -19.24
C THR A 65 7.39 3.00 -17.95
N TYR A 66 8.10 1.88 -18.03
CA TYR A 66 8.36 0.98 -16.90
C TYR A 66 9.88 0.97 -16.63
N PRO A 67 10.39 1.91 -15.83
CA PRO A 67 11.81 2.01 -15.53
C PRO A 67 12.28 0.83 -14.68
N ASP A 68 13.58 0.52 -14.78
CA ASP A 68 14.19 -0.44 -13.87
C ASP A 68 14.30 0.17 -12.46
N VAL A 69 13.48 -0.35 -11.55
CA VAL A 69 13.41 0.15 -10.17
C VAL A 69 14.68 -0.17 -9.36
N THR A 70 15.51 -1.13 -9.81
CA THR A 70 16.74 -1.49 -9.10
C THR A 70 17.77 -0.35 -9.10
N GLU A 71 17.81 0.47 -10.15
CA GLU A 71 18.66 1.66 -10.20
C GLU A 71 18.22 2.71 -9.18
N PHE A 72 16.91 2.89 -9.01
CA PHE A 72 16.36 3.79 -7.99
C PHE A 72 16.66 3.29 -6.58
N GLN A 73 16.48 1.98 -6.33
CA GLN A 73 16.78 1.36 -5.04
C GLN A 73 18.25 1.52 -4.67
N ALA A 74 19.17 1.31 -5.63
CA ALA A 74 20.60 1.49 -5.41
C ALA A 74 20.95 2.94 -5.01
N ALA A 75 20.28 3.93 -5.60
CA ALA A 75 20.46 5.33 -5.26
C ALA A 75 19.95 5.70 -3.84
N MET A 76 19.14 4.87 -3.22
CA MET A 76 18.59 5.12 -1.87
C MET A 76 19.52 4.68 -0.73
N ALA A 77 20.60 3.95 -1.00
CA ALA A 77 21.53 3.48 0.04
C ALA A 77 22.00 4.58 1.01
N PRO A 78 22.40 5.79 0.57
CA PRO A 78 22.80 6.86 1.49
C PRO A 78 21.67 7.36 2.40
N VAL A 79 20.42 7.23 1.95
CA VAL A 79 19.24 7.61 2.75
C VAL A 79 19.06 6.59 3.88
N TYR A 80 19.19 5.31 3.58
CA TYR A 80 19.09 4.25 4.58
C TYR A 80 20.18 4.39 5.64
N GLU A 81 21.43 4.60 5.23
CA GLU A 81 22.55 4.85 6.15
C GLU A 81 22.31 6.05 7.07
N LYS A 82 21.78 7.14 6.53
CA LYS A 82 21.48 8.35 7.30
C LYS A 82 20.42 8.12 8.37
N TYR A 83 19.41 7.32 8.08
CA TYR A 83 18.26 7.14 8.96
C TYR A 83 18.32 5.86 9.82
N ALA A 84 19.25 4.95 9.56
CA ALA A 84 19.43 3.74 10.34
C ALA A 84 19.59 3.99 11.86
N PRO A 85 20.33 5.02 12.31
CA PRO A 85 20.44 5.33 13.74
C PRO A 85 19.12 5.73 14.39
N GLN A 86 18.18 6.27 13.62
CA GLN A 86 16.87 6.74 14.10
C GLN A 86 15.82 5.64 14.11
N PHE A 87 15.78 4.82 13.07
CA PHE A 87 14.70 3.84 12.86
C PHE A 87 15.11 2.38 13.15
N GLY A 88 16.40 2.13 13.32
CA GLY A 88 16.98 0.79 13.47
C GLY A 88 17.28 0.14 12.12
N GLN A 89 18.49 -0.38 11.96
CA GLN A 89 18.92 -1.07 10.74
C GLN A 89 18.04 -2.29 10.47
N GLU A 90 17.68 -3.03 11.50
CA GLU A 90 16.83 -4.22 11.41
C GLU A 90 15.46 -3.95 10.77
N ASN A 91 14.85 -2.79 11.04
CA ASN A 91 13.58 -2.40 10.45
C ASN A 91 13.74 -2.02 8.97
N ILE A 92 14.84 -1.36 8.62
CA ILE A 92 15.18 -1.04 7.23
C ILE A 92 15.40 -2.34 6.45
N ASP A 93 16.21 -3.25 7.00
CA ASP A 93 16.51 -4.54 6.35
C ASP A 93 15.26 -5.40 6.17
N ALA A 94 14.34 -5.38 7.14
CA ALA A 94 13.07 -6.10 7.05
C ALA A 94 12.20 -5.60 5.89
N ILE A 95 12.21 -4.29 5.61
CA ILE A 95 11.47 -3.69 4.50
C ILE A 95 12.17 -3.94 3.17
N VAL A 96 13.48 -3.68 3.10
CA VAL A 96 14.27 -3.81 1.86
C VAL A 96 14.32 -5.25 1.34
N ASN A 97 14.38 -6.22 2.26
CA ASN A 97 14.46 -7.65 1.91
C ASN A 97 13.10 -8.35 1.90
N TYR A 98 12.00 -7.60 2.06
CA TYR A 98 10.67 -8.18 2.01
C TYR A 98 10.38 -8.77 0.63
N GLN A 99 9.90 -10.01 0.59
CA GLN A 99 9.45 -10.69 -0.63
C GLN A 99 7.96 -10.97 -0.55
N TYR A 100 7.26 -10.62 -1.60
CA TYR A 100 5.83 -10.87 -1.78
C TYR A 100 5.56 -12.30 -2.20
#